data_18e52c63dd8396f0dadf714918019c65
#
_entry.id   18e52c63dd8396f0dadf714918019c65
#
_cell.length_a   1.000
_cell.length_b   1.000
_cell.length_c   1.000
_cell.angle_alpha   90.00
_cell.angle_beta   90.00
_cell.angle_gamma   90.00
#
_symmetry.space_group_name_H-M   'P 1'
#
loop_
_entity.id
_entity.type
_entity.pdbx_description
1 polymer ?
#
loop_
_entity_poly.entity_id
_entity_poly.type
_entity_poly.pdbx_seq_one_letter_code
_entity_poly.pdbx_strand_id
1 'polypeptide(L)'
;MIIQKAIFLFVFSFFALQCLCATPLAEQFKKTGYVEICDKKQAAATFDSLYTSFDELIAFLQTNPVWVRNLYKAKERFIRSKDRIYYSTDFFGLYDESERIGRSQISFYYSIHFHDFICLHYPEFTQVPVIINFFETCRKIQGPYGNLFDEVAADLGLETIFSSNYGHPPILFKVIKYLPSYVATKPHYDGTVFSLFLDSTDNQSLLLSPYKSSFTVDDFSSPVRECQNSILLIPGTFLTEFSIYPTPHIVAQSSKTRYATIAFAMRPNYTPQKTEFSSLPSFQR
;
A
#
# COMPACT_ATOMS: atom_id res chain seq x y z
N MET A 1 8.00 -37.54 23.21
CA MET A 1 8.64 -36.19 23.05
C MET A 1 8.13 -35.42 21.83
N ILE A 2 7.75 -36.06 20.73
CA ILE A 2 7.24 -35.40 19.49
C ILE A 2 5.79 -34.91 19.65
N ILE A 3 4.94 -35.63 20.34
CA ILE A 3 3.52 -35.29 20.56
C ILE A 3 3.35 -34.06 21.45
N GLN A 4 4.20 -33.88 22.47
CA GLN A 4 4.13 -32.68 23.32
C GLN A 4 4.55 -31.39 22.60
N LYS A 5 5.50 -31.46 21.65
CA LYS A 5 5.88 -30.28 20.83
C LYS A 5 4.78 -29.87 19.84
N ALA A 6 4.05 -30.83 19.27
CA ALA A 6 2.96 -30.55 18.35
C ALA A 6 1.76 -29.89 19.07
N ILE A 7 1.44 -30.33 20.30
CA ILE A 7 0.38 -29.74 21.10
C ILE A 7 0.74 -28.30 21.53
N PHE A 8 2.03 -28.06 21.86
CA PHE A 8 2.47 -26.71 22.27
C PHE A 8 2.44 -25.72 21.10
N LEU A 9 2.83 -26.16 19.89
CA LEU A 9 2.72 -25.33 18.67
C LEU A 9 1.27 -25.04 18.28
N PHE A 10 0.37 -26.02 18.45
CA PHE A 10 -1.05 -25.84 18.12
C PHE A 10 -1.75 -24.91 19.13
N VAL A 11 -1.40 -25.03 20.42
CA VAL A 11 -1.93 -24.15 21.46
C VAL A 11 -1.41 -22.72 21.32
N PHE A 12 -0.13 -22.53 20.95
CA PHE A 12 0.43 -21.20 20.72
C PHE A 12 -0.18 -20.52 19.49
N SER A 13 -0.42 -21.27 18.39
CA SER A 13 -1.12 -20.76 17.21
C SER A 13 -2.57 -20.40 17.53
N PHE A 14 -3.25 -21.17 18.39
CA PHE A 14 -4.63 -20.91 18.80
C PHE A 14 -4.74 -19.69 19.74
N PHE A 15 -3.75 -19.49 20.62
CA PHE A 15 -3.69 -18.31 21.49
C PHE A 15 -3.35 -17.04 20.71
N ALA A 16 -2.44 -17.11 19.73
CA ALA A 16 -2.15 -15.98 18.87
C ALA A 16 -3.37 -15.59 18.02
N LEU A 17 -4.15 -16.56 17.52
CA LEU A 17 -5.41 -16.30 16.83
C LEU A 17 -6.46 -15.64 17.72
N GLN A 18 -6.55 -16.04 18.99
CA GLN A 18 -7.50 -15.44 19.92
C GLN A 18 -7.13 -14.03 20.37
N CYS A 19 -5.83 -13.72 20.46
CA CYS A 19 -5.37 -12.35 20.77
C CYS A 19 -5.68 -11.34 19.65
N LEU A 20 -5.54 -11.73 18.38
CA LEU A 20 -5.86 -10.87 17.23
C LEU A 20 -7.34 -10.46 17.16
N CYS A 21 -8.25 -11.32 17.62
CA CYS A 21 -9.68 -11.02 17.65
C CYS A 21 -10.11 -10.03 18.73
N ALA A 22 -9.24 -9.68 19.68
CA ALA A 22 -9.54 -8.86 20.85
C ALA A 22 -8.85 -7.49 20.86
N THR A 23 -8.08 -7.14 19.81
CA THR A 23 -7.42 -5.83 19.77
C THR A 23 -8.40 -4.72 19.38
N PRO A 24 -8.21 -3.48 19.89
CA PRO A 24 -9.05 -2.34 19.52
C PRO A 24 -9.13 -2.12 18.01
N LEU A 25 -8.02 -2.27 17.27
CA LEU A 25 -8.00 -2.15 15.82
C LEU A 25 -8.81 -3.24 15.13
N ALA A 26 -8.69 -4.50 15.55
CA ALA A 26 -9.43 -5.62 14.98
C ALA A 26 -10.94 -5.46 15.13
N GLU A 27 -11.40 -5.00 16.30
CA GLU A 27 -12.81 -4.70 16.56
C GLU A 27 -13.31 -3.52 15.69
N GLN A 28 -12.48 -2.50 15.53
CA GLN A 28 -12.84 -1.35 14.70
C GLN A 28 -12.93 -1.74 13.23
N PHE A 29 -12.02 -2.56 12.71
CA PHE A 29 -12.12 -3.10 11.35
C PHE A 29 -13.41 -3.87 11.11
N LYS A 30 -13.84 -4.70 12.07
CA LYS A 30 -15.12 -5.43 11.96
C LYS A 30 -16.32 -4.49 11.91
N LYS A 31 -16.26 -3.38 12.63
CA LYS A 31 -17.38 -2.43 12.76
C LYS A 31 -17.49 -1.50 11.55
N THR A 32 -16.40 -0.91 11.10
CA THR A 32 -16.38 0.18 10.10
C THR A 32 -15.68 -0.20 8.80
N GLY A 33 -14.86 -1.24 8.80
CA GLY A 33 -13.99 -1.60 7.68
C GLY A 33 -12.70 -0.77 7.61
N TYR A 34 -12.53 0.26 8.45
CA TYR A 34 -11.32 1.09 8.49
C TYR A 34 -11.10 1.68 9.88
N VAL A 35 -9.89 2.20 10.08
CA VAL A 35 -9.53 2.98 11.26
C VAL A 35 -8.96 4.31 10.82
N GLU A 36 -9.38 5.38 11.45
CA GLU A 36 -8.80 6.71 11.29
C GLU A 36 -7.71 6.92 12.34
N ILE A 37 -6.50 7.25 11.88
CA ILE A 37 -5.37 7.59 12.72
C ILE A 37 -5.11 9.09 12.55
N CYS A 38 -5.28 9.84 13.63
CA CYS A 38 -5.02 11.27 13.64
C CYS A 38 -3.52 11.55 13.78
N ASP A 39 -2.82 11.67 12.65
CA ASP A 39 -1.40 12.03 12.64
C ASP A 39 -1.23 13.55 12.79
N LYS A 40 -0.79 13.98 13.96
CA LYS A 40 -0.51 15.39 14.25
C LYS A 40 0.89 15.85 13.78
N LYS A 41 1.71 14.93 13.28
CA LYS A 41 3.15 15.19 13.07
C LYS A 41 3.51 15.57 11.64
N GLN A 42 2.62 15.35 10.66
CA GLN A 42 2.97 15.60 9.26
C GLN A 42 2.35 16.89 8.74
N ALA A 43 3.21 17.77 8.26
CA ALA A 43 2.78 18.99 7.58
C ALA A 43 2.35 18.67 6.14
N ALA A 44 1.20 19.19 5.70
CA ALA A 44 0.71 19.11 4.32
C ALA A 44 1.78 19.50 3.27
N ALA A 45 2.68 20.42 3.60
CA ALA A 45 3.80 20.84 2.78
C ALA A 45 4.74 19.69 2.33
N THR A 46 4.81 18.59 3.09
CA THR A 46 5.65 17.45 2.73
C THR A 46 5.08 16.68 1.53
N PHE A 47 3.78 16.49 1.48
CA PHE A 47 3.13 15.81 0.35
C PHE A 47 3.07 16.69 -0.89
N ASP A 48 2.87 18.00 -0.76
CA ASP A 48 2.94 18.92 -1.89
C ASP A 48 4.31 18.85 -2.58
N SER A 49 5.40 18.78 -1.82
CA SER A 49 6.74 18.61 -2.39
C SER A 49 6.93 17.25 -3.05
N LEU A 50 6.29 16.18 -2.54
CA LEU A 50 6.29 14.87 -3.18
C LEU A 50 5.56 14.91 -4.51
N TYR A 51 4.37 15.48 -4.56
CA TYR A 51 3.58 15.55 -5.79
C TYR A 51 4.25 16.42 -6.84
N THR A 52 4.88 17.53 -6.45
CA THR A 52 5.69 18.36 -7.34
C THR A 52 6.85 17.55 -7.91
N SER A 53 7.63 16.88 -7.08
CA SER A 53 8.77 16.06 -7.55
C SER A 53 8.32 14.87 -8.41
N PHE A 54 7.13 14.35 -8.18
CA PHE A 54 6.56 13.29 -9.01
C PHE A 54 6.15 13.81 -10.38
N ASP A 55 5.56 15.00 -10.47
CA ASP A 55 5.25 15.64 -11.76
C ASP A 55 6.51 15.95 -12.59
N GLU A 56 7.56 16.44 -11.93
CA GLU A 56 8.87 16.65 -12.57
C GLU A 56 9.44 15.33 -13.11
N LEU A 57 9.35 14.25 -12.32
CA LEU A 57 9.79 12.91 -12.75
C LEU A 57 8.99 12.43 -13.97
N ILE A 58 7.65 12.53 -13.95
CA ILE A 58 6.81 12.14 -15.08
C ILE A 58 7.20 12.92 -16.34
N ALA A 59 7.28 14.25 -16.25
CA ALA A 59 7.65 15.11 -17.38
C ALA A 59 9.04 14.75 -17.94
N PHE A 60 10.00 14.50 -17.06
CA PHE A 60 11.34 14.06 -17.47
C PHE A 60 11.30 12.70 -18.18
N LEU A 61 10.60 11.72 -17.64
CA LEU A 61 10.53 10.38 -18.24
C LEU A 61 9.78 10.36 -19.57
N GLN A 62 8.75 11.18 -19.74
CA GLN A 62 8.02 11.34 -21.01
C GLN A 62 8.92 11.85 -22.14
N THR A 63 9.86 12.74 -21.82
CA THR A 63 10.80 13.30 -22.80
C THR A 63 12.11 12.50 -22.95
N ASN A 64 12.34 11.54 -22.04
CA ASN A 64 13.58 10.76 -21.97
C ASN A 64 13.31 9.25 -21.89
N PRO A 65 12.82 8.62 -22.98
CA PRO A 65 12.39 7.21 -22.96
C PRO A 65 13.51 6.22 -22.66
N VAL A 66 14.76 6.62 -22.77
CA VAL A 66 15.91 5.80 -22.37
C VAL A 66 15.90 5.52 -20.86
N TRP A 67 15.51 6.52 -20.06
CA TRP A 67 15.43 6.37 -18.60
C TRP A 67 14.24 5.51 -18.16
N VAL A 68 13.13 5.56 -18.91
CA VAL A 68 12.01 4.62 -18.68
C VAL A 68 12.48 3.18 -18.87
N ARG A 69 13.22 2.90 -19.95
CA ARG A 69 13.77 1.56 -20.21
C ARG A 69 14.79 1.14 -19.15
N ASN A 70 15.62 2.06 -18.67
CA ASN A 70 16.59 1.78 -17.61
C ASN A 70 15.92 1.49 -16.29
N LEU A 71 14.90 2.24 -15.89
CA LEU A 71 14.08 1.94 -14.70
C LEU A 71 13.42 0.57 -14.80
N TYR A 72 12.89 0.22 -15.97
CA TYR A 72 12.31 -1.10 -16.21
C TYR A 72 13.36 -2.21 -16.06
N LYS A 73 14.55 -2.05 -16.64
CA LYS A 73 15.66 -3.01 -16.50
C LYS A 73 16.11 -3.15 -15.04
N ALA A 74 16.22 -2.05 -14.30
CA ALA A 74 16.57 -2.05 -12.90
C ALA A 74 15.52 -2.80 -12.07
N LYS A 75 14.22 -2.55 -12.34
CA LYS A 75 13.10 -3.28 -11.76
C LYS A 75 13.21 -4.79 -12.01
N GLU A 76 13.35 -5.21 -13.26
CA GLU A 76 13.46 -6.63 -13.64
C GLU A 76 14.65 -7.33 -12.94
N ARG A 77 15.78 -6.63 -12.84
CA ARG A 77 16.95 -7.16 -12.14
C ARG A 77 16.72 -7.25 -10.64
N PHE A 78 16.10 -6.22 -10.03
CA PHE A 78 15.76 -6.25 -8.61
C PHE A 78 14.79 -7.40 -8.27
N ILE A 79 13.76 -7.59 -9.08
CA ILE A 79 12.79 -8.68 -8.93
C ILE A 79 13.46 -10.05 -8.95
N ARG A 80 14.51 -10.23 -9.76
CA ARG A 80 15.28 -11.48 -9.88
C ARG A 80 16.39 -11.61 -8.85
N SER A 81 16.71 -10.55 -8.13
CA SER A 81 17.78 -10.58 -7.12
C SER A 81 17.33 -11.32 -5.86
N LYS A 82 18.33 -11.79 -5.09
CA LYS A 82 18.08 -12.35 -3.75
C LYS A 82 17.77 -11.28 -2.71
N ASP A 83 18.01 -10.02 -3.05
CA ASP A 83 17.78 -8.86 -2.17
C ASP A 83 16.31 -8.49 -2.10
N ARG A 84 15.48 -9.13 -2.90
CA ARG A 84 14.04 -8.93 -2.88
C ARG A 84 13.43 -9.50 -1.60
N ILE A 85 12.79 -8.63 -0.83
CA ILE A 85 12.07 -8.99 0.40
C ILE A 85 10.55 -9.08 0.23
N TYR A 86 10.02 -8.48 -0.85
CA TYR A 86 8.58 -8.49 -1.13
C TYR A 86 8.23 -9.60 -2.10
N TYR A 87 7.05 -10.15 -1.88
CA TYR A 87 6.52 -11.17 -2.76
C TYR A 87 6.14 -10.61 -4.13
N SER A 88 5.44 -9.47 -4.17
CA SER A 88 4.87 -8.97 -5.41
C SER A 88 5.95 -8.50 -6.37
N THR A 89 6.00 -9.14 -7.52
CA THR A 89 6.97 -8.88 -8.56
C THR A 89 6.65 -7.64 -9.39
N ASP A 90 5.41 -7.14 -9.33
CA ASP A 90 4.93 -6.21 -10.33
C ASP A 90 4.92 -4.75 -9.86
N PHE A 91 5.21 -4.50 -8.58
CA PHE A 91 4.99 -3.20 -7.97
C PHE A 91 6.28 -2.45 -7.63
N PHE A 92 7.13 -2.18 -8.63
CA PHE A 92 8.28 -1.28 -8.48
C PHE A 92 8.40 -0.38 -9.72
N GLY A 93 8.76 0.89 -9.48
CA GLY A 93 8.95 1.86 -10.55
C GLY A 93 7.66 2.43 -11.10
N LEU A 94 7.77 2.99 -12.30
CA LEU A 94 6.70 3.72 -12.96
C LEU A 94 5.69 2.79 -13.64
N TYR A 95 4.42 3.12 -13.47
CA TYR A 95 3.27 2.54 -14.17
C TYR A 95 2.44 3.65 -14.79
N ASP A 96 2.36 3.68 -16.10
CA ASP A 96 1.49 4.57 -16.85
C ASP A 96 0.26 3.78 -17.31
N GLU A 97 -0.86 4.06 -16.70
CA GLU A 97 -2.19 3.54 -17.02
C GLU A 97 -3.12 4.68 -17.51
N SER A 98 -2.56 5.75 -18.04
CA SER A 98 -3.29 6.96 -18.42
C SER A 98 -4.40 6.71 -19.44
N GLU A 99 -4.21 5.75 -20.34
CA GLU A 99 -5.18 5.37 -21.36
C GLU A 99 -6.13 4.24 -20.95
N ARG A 100 -5.97 3.72 -19.73
CA ARG A 100 -6.78 2.59 -19.27
C ARG A 100 -8.13 3.05 -18.75
N ILE A 101 -9.20 2.62 -19.42
CA ILE A 101 -10.57 2.90 -19.00
C ILE A 101 -10.81 2.38 -17.56
N GLY A 102 -11.30 3.28 -16.69
CA GLY A 102 -11.55 2.98 -15.28
C GLY A 102 -10.31 2.92 -14.40
N ARG A 103 -9.13 3.32 -14.93
CA ARG A 103 -7.87 3.40 -14.20
C ARG A 103 -6.95 4.48 -14.75
N SER A 104 -7.49 5.61 -15.15
CA SER A 104 -6.73 6.73 -15.73
C SER A 104 -5.77 7.32 -14.71
N GLN A 105 -4.60 6.71 -14.55
CA GLN A 105 -3.61 7.10 -13.55
C GLN A 105 -2.17 6.86 -14.02
N ILE A 106 -1.25 7.62 -13.44
CA ILE A 106 0.18 7.35 -13.45
C ILE A 106 0.60 7.10 -12.02
N SER A 107 1.36 6.06 -11.76
CA SER A 107 1.80 5.75 -10.40
C SER A 107 3.25 5.30 -10.35
N PHE A 108 3.91 5.57 -9.24
CA PHE A 108 5.24 5.07 -8.95
C PHE A 108 5.20 4.26 -7.65
N TYR A 109 5.72 3.04 -7.72
CA TYR A 109 5.89 2.20 -6.54
C TYR A 109 7.35 2.25 -6.09
N TYR A 110 7.53 2.78 -4.90
CA TYR A 110 8.82 3.01 -4.26
C TYR A 110 8.98 2.09 -3.06
N SER A 111 10.21 1.58 -2.87
CA SER A 111 10.65 1.03 -1.60
C SER A 111 12.09 1.45 -1.33
N ILE A 112 12.47 1.55 -0.05
CA ILE A 112 13.85 1.86 0.35
C ILE A 112 14.81 0.81 -0.25
N HIS A 113 14.43 -0.46 -0.25
CA HIS A 113 15.26 -1.53 -0.80
C HIS A 113 15.47 -1.41 -2.32
N PHE A 114 14.44 -1.01 -3.05
CA PHE A 114 14.58 -0.76 -4.50
C PHE A 114 15.45 0.47 -4.77
N HIS A 115 15.32 1.50 -3.95
CA HIS A 115 16.17 2.69 -4.02
C HIS A 115 17.64 2.33 -3.75
N ASP A 116 17.93 1.63 -2.67
CA ASP A 116 19.28 1.20 -2.32
C ASP A 116 19.89 0.31 -3.39
N PHE A 117 19.09 -0.61 -3.95
CA PHE A 117 19.49 -1.45 -5.08
C PHE A 117 19.86 -0.62 -6.31
N ILE A 118 19.05 0.40 -6.65
CA ILE A 118 19.36 1.31 -7.76
C ILE A 118 20.66 2.05 -7.49
N CYS A 119 20.83 2.65 -6.33
CA CYS A 119 22.05 3.38 -5.99
C CYS A 119 23.29 2.51 -6.08
N LEU A 120 23.20 1.23 -5.71
CA LEU A 120 24.32 0.29 -5.74
C LEU A 120 24.63 -0.22 -7.14
N HIS A 121 23.61 -0.58 -7.93
CA HIS A 121 23.79 -1.31 -9.19
C HIS A 121 23.64 -0.46 -10.45
N TYR A 122 23.12 0.74 -10.30
CA TYR A 122 22.80 1.70 -11.39
C TYR A 122 23.15 3.13 -10.95
N PRO A 123 24.44 3.40 -10.62
CA PRO A 123 24.85 4.71 -10.06
C PRO A 123 24.56 5.87 -11.01
N GLU A 124 24.36 5.62 -12.31
CA GLU A 124 23.96 6.63 -13.27
C GLU A 124 22.62 7.31 -12.91
N PHE A 125 21.72 6.65 -12.20
CA PHE A 125 20.47 7.26 -11.73
C PHE A 125 20.72 8.36 -10.70
N THR A 126 21.77 8.24 -9.88
CA THR A 126 22.11 9.26 -8.89
C THR A 126 22.68 10.53 -9.51
N GLN A 127 23.05 10.47 -10.79
CA GLN A 127 23.54 11.62 -11.58
C GLN A 127 22.39 12.39 -12.26
N VAL A 128 21.14 11.90 -12.14
CA VAL A 128 19.95 12.57 -12.71
C VAL A 128 19.18 13.26 -11.60
N PRO A 129 19.28 14.60 -11.47
CA PRO A 129 18.74 15.32 -10.30
C PRO A 129 17.25 15.08 -10.07
N VAL A 130 16.44 15.01 -11.13
CA VAL A 130 14.99 14.76 -11.03
C VAL A 130 14.68 13.39 -10.46
N ILE A 131 15.41 12.35 -10.85
CA ILE A 131 15.18 10.98 -10.35
C ILE A 131 15.59 10.89 -8.88
N ILE A 132 16.78 11.36 -8.54
CA ILE A 132 17.27 11.26 -7.17
C ILE A 132 16.44 12.15 -6.21
N ASN A 133 16.03 13.34 -6.64
CA ASN A 133 15.18 14.22 -5.85
C ASN A 133 13.85 13.55 -5.48
N PHE A 134 13.19 12.91 -6.44
CA PHE A 134 11.96 12.16 -6.19
C PHE A 134 12.19 10.99 -5.21
N PHE A 135 13.27 10.22 -5.41
CA PHE A 135 13.60 9.08 -4.55
C PHE A 135 13.92 9.50 -3.12
N GLU A 136 14.70 10.57 -2.94
CA GLU A 136 15.02 11.12 -1.61
C GLU A 136 13.78 11.71 -0.93
N THR A 137 12.88 12.32 -1.70
CA THR A 137 11.61 12.82 -1.16
C THR A 137 10.73 11.66 -0.68
N CYS A 138 10.61 10.58 -1.45
CA CYS A 138 9.93 9.35 -1.00
C CYS A 138 10.55 8.78 0.28
N ARG A 139 11.89 8.71 0.35
CA ARG A 139 12.62 8.20 1.53
C ARG A 139 12.32 9.04 2.78
N LYS A 140 12.35 10.35 2.66
CA LYS A 140 12.07 11.28 3.77
C LYS A 140 10.65 11.12 4.30
N ILE A 141 9.67 10.91 3.41
CA ILE A 141 8.27 10.72 3.81
C ILE A 141 8.07 9.33 4.39
N GLN A 142 8.61 8.29 3.78
CA GLN A 142 8.43 6.91 4.26
C GLN A 142 9.03 6.68 5.65
N GLY A 143 10.14 7.35 5.99
CA GLY A 143 10.86 7.11 7.25
C GLY A 143 10.00 7.24 8.51
N PRO A 144 9.28 8.36 8.73
CA PRO A 144 8.41 8.54 9.89
C PRO A 144 7.29 7.51 10.00
N TYR A 145 6.82 6.94 8.89
CA TYR A 145 5.75 5.94 8.90
C TYR A 145 6.21 4.53 9.25
N GLY A 146 7.54 4.29 9.31
CA GLY A 146 8.07 3.04 9.81
C GLY A 146 7.58 2.72 11.22
N ASN A 147 7.64 3.72 12.13
CA ASN A 147 7.17 3.56 13.51
C ASN A 147 5.67 3.31 13.58
N LEU A 148 4.87 4.05 12.79
CA LEU A 148 3.42 3.82 12.73
C LEU A 148 3.09 2.41 12.21
N PHE A 149 3.85 1.92 11.23
CA PHE A 149 3.72 0.57 10.73
C PHE A 149 3.98 -0.46 11.85
N ASP A 150 5.04 -0.28 12.63
CA ASP A 150 5.40 -1.18 13.73
C ASP A 150 4.36 -1.14 14.85
N GLU A 151 3.82 0.04 15.18
CA GLU A 151 2.73 0.20 16.14
C GLU A 151 1.46 -0.53 15.71
N VAL A 152 1.06 -0.39 14.45
CA VAL A 152 -0.11 -1.10 13.88
C VAL A 152 0.13 -2.61 13.85
N ALA A 153 1.33 -3.03 13.46
CA ALA A 153 1.69 -4.45 13.45
C ALA A 153 1.66 -5.06 14.86
N ALA A 154 2.16 -4.33 15.86
CA ALA A 154 2.14 -4.74 17.25
C ALA A 154 0.70 -4.84 17.79
N ASP A 155 -0.15 -3.85 17.53
CA ASP A 155 -1.54 -3.87 17.97
C ASP A 155 -2.35 -5.02 17.34
N LEU A 156 -1.98 -5.43 16.12
CA LEU A 156 -2.57 -6.59 15.45
C LEU A 156 -1.90 -7.92 15.82
N GLY A 157 -0.86 -7.94 16.65
CA GLY A 157 -0.11 -9.14 17.02
C GLY A 157 0.67 -9.76 15.85
N LEU A 158 1.11 -8.93 14.91
CA LEU A 158 1.77 -9.35 13.67
C LEU A 158 3.28 -9.08 13.66
N GLU A 159 3.88 -8.68 14.79
CA GLU A 159 5.30 -8.29 14.88
C GLU A 159 6.22 -9.39 14.37
N THR A 160 5.89 -10.65 14.68
CA THR A 160 6.71 -11.80 14.24
C THR A 160 6.67 -12.05 12.74
N ILE A 161 5.60 -11.59 12.07
CA ILE A 161 5.46 -11.71 10.62
C ILE A 161 6.34 -10.68 9.91
N PHE A 162 6.50 -9.51 10.52
CA PHE A 162 7.26 -8.39 10.00
C PHE A 162 8.69 -8.31 10.58
N SER A 163 8.97 -8.99 11.69
CA SER A 163 10.32 -9.11 12.24
C SER A 163 11.20 -9.89 11.28
N SER A 164 11.56 -9.26 10.20
CA SER A 164 12.46 -9.83 9.21
C SER A 164 13.89 -9.41 9.54
N ASN A 165 14.85 -10.26 9.19
CA ASN A 165 16.29 -9.97 9.25
C ASN A 165 16.73 -8.79 8.34
N TYR A 166 15.81 -7.98 7.85
CA TYR A 166 16.04 -6.99 6.79
C TYR A 166 16.22 -5.55 7.29
N GLY A 167 16.14 -5.31 8.58
CA GLY A 167 16.43 -4.00 9.17
C GLY A 167 15.44 -2.86 8.88
N HIS A 168 14.45 -3.09 8.01
CA HIS A 168 13.39 -2.14 7.66
C HIS A 168 12.04 -2.85 7.49
N PRO A 169 10.92 -2.22 7.88
CA PRO A 169 9.61 -2.77 7.65
C PRO A 169 9.36 -3.00 6.15
N PRO A 170 8.67 -4.08 5.76
CA PRO A 170 8.35 -4.37 4.36
C PRO A 170 7.22 -3.46 3.86
N ILE A 171 7.52 -2.18 3.72
CA ILE A 171 6.60 -1.15 3.25
C ILE A 171 6.83 -0.91 1.75
N LEU A 172 5.77 -1.03 0.98
CA LEU A 172 5.72 -0.58 -0.40
C LEU A 172 4.96 0.74 -0.46
N PHE A 173 5.61 1.79 -0.92
CA PHE A 173 5.06 3.13 -0.96
C PHE A 173 4.59 3.45 -2.38
N LYS A 174 3.34 3.88 -2.54
CA LYS A 174 2.77 4.20 -3.85
C LYS A 174 2.39 5.66 -3.91
N VAL A 175 2.97 6.37 -4.87
CA VAL A 175 2.56 7.73 -5.25
C VAL A 175 1.71 7.65 -6.51
N ILE A 176 0.56 8.29 -6.52
CA ILE A 176 -0.42 8.20 -7.61
C ILE A 176 -0.81 9.60 -8.06
N LYS A 177 -0.82 9.78 -9.38
CA LYS A 177 -1.46 10.89 -10.07
C LYS A 177 -2.68 10.35 -10.82
N TYR A 178 -3.87 10.63 -10.33
CA TYR A 178 -5.10 10.34 -11.04
C TYR A 178 -5.35 11.42 -12.08
N LEU A 179 -5.53 11.02 -13.29
CA LEU A 179 -5.90 11.92 -14.40
C LEU A 179 -7.42 12.15 -14.41
N PRO A 180 -7.90 13.22 -15.04
CA PRO A 180 -9.33 13.41 -15.22
C PRO A 180 -9.97 12.17 -15.83
N SER A 181 -11.00 11.67 -15.19
CA SER A 181 -11.72 10.45 -15.62
C SER A 181 -13.18 10.56 -15.24
N TYR A 182 -14.04 10.19 -16.16
CA TYR A 182 -15.48 10.14 -15.95
C TYR A 182 -15.98 8.77 -15.46
N VAL A 183 -15.05 7.85 -15.20
CA VAL A 183 -15.34 6.50 -14.73
C VAL A 183 -14.60 6.27 -13.40
N ALA A 184 -15.32 5.84 -12.38
CA ALA A 184 -14.74 5.40 -11.12
C ALA A 184 -13.86 4.14 -11.34
N THR A 185 -12.89 3.93 -10.46
CA THR A 185 -12.13 2.68 -10.46
C THR A 185 -13.06 1.49 -10.18
N LYS A 186 -12.71 0.32 -10.70
CA LYS A 186 -13.44 -0.89 -10.32
C LYS A 186 -13.24 -1.17 -8.84
N PRO A 187 -14.27 -1.64 -8.13
CA PRO A 187 -14.14 -2.11 -6.77
C PRO A 187 -13.08 -3.19 -6.65
N HIS A 188 -12.24 -3.08 -5.64
CA HIS A 188 -11.17 -4.03 -5.38
C HIS A 188 -10.80 -4.07 -3.90
N TYR A 189 -10.04 -5.10 -3.55
CA TYR A 189 -9.37 -5.25 -2.27
C TYR A 189 -7.86 -5.10 -2.49
N ASP A 190 -7.16 -4.57 -1.51
CA ASP A 190 -5.70 -4.57 -1.55
C ASP A 190 -5.15 -5.96 -1.18
N GLY A 191 -4.24 -6.48 -2.01
CA GLY A 191 -3.51 -7.73 -1.78
C GLY A 191 -2.36 -7.58 -0.78
N THR A 192 -2.61 -6.93 0.34
CA THR A 192 -1.65 -6.53 1.36
C THR A 192 -2.03 -7.11 2.71
N VAL A 193 -1.21 -6.88 3.74
CA VAL A 193 -1.65 -7.12 5.13
C VAL A 193 -2.60 -6.01 5.55
N PHE A 194 -2.17 -4.76 5.39
CA PHE A 194 -3.00 -3.56 5.54
C PHE A 194 -2.46 -2.44 4.65
N SER A 195 -3.27 -1.43 4.42
CA SER A 195 -2.92 -0.24 3.65
C SER A 195 -3.16 1.01 4.46
N LEU A 196 -2.19 1.92 4.43
CA LEU A 196 -2.24 3.25 5.04
C LEU A 196 -2.43 4.27 3.92
N PHE A 197 -3.59 4.89 3.84
CA PHE A 197 -3.84 6.03 2.96
C PHE A 197 -3.34 7.28 3.67
N LEU A 198 -2.12 7.69 3.31
CA LEU A 198 -1.36 8.71 4.03
C LEU A 198 -1.82 10.12 3.69
N ASP A 199 -2.08 10.38 2.41
CA ASP A 199 -2.52 11.68 1.93
C ASP A 199 -3.31 11.56 0.63
N SER A 200 -4.18 12.54 0.40
CA SER A 200 -4.87 12.74 -0.87
C SER A 200 -5.25 14.21 -1.03
N THR A 201 -5.07 14.75 -2.24
CA THR A 201 -5.52 16.11 -2.57
C THR A 201 -7.05 16.22 -2.68
N ASP A 202 -7.75 15.08 -2.64
CA ASP A 202 -9.21 15.00 -2.60
C ASP A 202 -9.63 13.84 -1.69
N ASN A 203 -9.85 14.18 -0.43
CA ASN A 203 -10.21 13.21 0.61
C ASN A 203 -11.59 12.56 0.41
N GLN A 204 -12.45 13.09 -0.45
CA GLN A 204 -13.78 12.55 -0.73
C GLN A 204 -13.77 11.53 -1.88
N SER A 205 -12.68 11.43 -2.61
CA SER A 205 -12.61 10.54 -3.77
C SER A 205 -12.41 9.06 -3.43
N LEU A 206 -11.86 8.74 -2.26
CA LEU A 206 -11.77 7.37 -1.78
C LEU A 206 -13.10 6.98 -1.16
N LEU A 207 -13.78 5.99 -1.75
CA LEU A 207 -15.03 5.47 -1.25
C LEU A 207 -14.81 4.06 -0.73
N LEU A 208 -15.26 3.79 0.48
CA LEU A 208 -15.12 2.53 1.18
C LEU A 208 -16.49 1.90 1.42
N SER A 209 -16.53 0.60 1.54
CA SER A 209 -17.70 -0.12 2.05
C SER A 209 -17.29 -1.04 3.20
N PRO A 210 -18.05 -1.13 4.30
CA PRO A 210 -17.88 -2.21 5.26
C PRO A 210 -18.03 -3.56 4.57
N TYR A 211 -17.39 -4.59 5.13
CA TYR A 211 -17.52 -5.94 4.58
C TYR A 211 -18.98 -6.39 4.55
N LYS A 212 -19.39 -6.92 3.40
CA LYS A 212 -20.71 -7.53 3.17
C LYS A 212 -20.55 -8.80 2.32
N SER A 213 -21.54 -9.67 2.30
CA SER A 213 -21.56 -10.87 1.46
C SER A 213 -21.71 -10.56 -0.05
N SER A 214 -22.20 -9.38 -0.39
CA SER A 214 -22.30 -8.85 -1.75
C SER A 214 -22.27 -7.32 -1.72
N PHE A 215 -21.82 -6.71 -2.80
CA PHE A 215 -21.67 -5.25 -2.92
C PHE A 215 -22.34 -4.73 -4.19
N THR A 216 -22.94 -3.55 -4.07
CA THR A 216 -23.36 -2.70 -5.17
C THR A 216 -22.58 -1.39 -5.14
N VAL A 217 -22.69 -0.55 -6.16
CA VAL A 217 -22.04 0.77 -6.18
C VAL A 217 -22.53 1.66 -5.04
N ASP A 218 -23.80 1.54 -4.65
CA ASP A 218 -24.43 2.36 -3.62
C ASP A 218 -23.95 2.03 -2.19
N ASP A 219 -23.22 0.92 -2.03
CA ASP A 219 -22.64 0.54 -0.75
C ASP A 219 -21.35 1.33 -0.41
N PHE A 220 -20.81 2.05 -1.39
CA PHE A 220 -19.55 2.78 -1.23
C PHE A 220 -19.82 4.24 -0.85
N SER A 221 -19.19 4.69 0.22
CA SER A 221 -19.29 6.06 0.70
C SER A 221 -17.94 6.60 1.13
N SER A 222 -17.80 7.93 1.14
CA SER A 222 -16.60 8.56 1.70
C SER A 222 -16.51 8.25 3.19
N PRO A 223 -15.31 7.85 3.68
CA PRO A 223 -15.10 7.65 5.11
C PRO A 223 -15.33 8.96 5.86
N VAL A 224 -15.98 8.86 7.01
CA VAL A 224 -16.09 9.99 7.93
C VAL A 224 -14.71 10.24 8.54
N ARG A 225 -14.22 11.46 8.40
CA ARG A 225 -12.95 11.90 8.98
C ARG A 225 -13.20 12.92 10.08
N GLU A 226 -12.66 12.62 11.25
CA GLU A 226 -12.73 13.51 12.42
C GLU A 226 -11.55 14.47 12.47
N CYS A 227 -10.41 14.07 11.86
CA CYS A 227 -9.17 14.83 11.85
C CYS A 227 -8.86 15.36 10.45
N GLN A 228 -8.37 16.59 10.37
CA GLN A 228 -8.06 17.24 9.09
C GLN A 228 -6.97 16.51 8.29
N ASN A 229 -5.95 15.99 8.96
CA ASN A 229 -4.83 15.28 8.33
C ASN A 229 -4.75 13.85 8.88
N SER A 230 -5.84 13.11 8.70
CA SER A 230 -5.90 11.74 9.18
C SER A 230 -5.40 10.75 8.14
N ILE A 231 -4.77 9.70 8.63
CA ILE A 231 -4.42 8.51 7.87
C ILE A 231 -5.59 7.54 7.97
N LEU A 232 -5.99 6.95 6.84
CA LEU A 232 -6.93 5.84 6.88
C LEU A 232 -6.15 4.53 6.79
N LEU A 233 -6.35 3.70 7.79
CA LEU A 233 -5.85 2.33 7.84
C LEU A 233 -6.97 1.39 7.41
N ILE A 234 -6.74 0.58 6.37
CA ILE A 234 -7.68 -0.47 5.93
C ILE A 234 -7.03 -1.84 5.93
N PRO A 235 -7.76 -2.89 6.30
CA PRO A 235 -7.27 -4.27 6.24
C PRO A 235 -7.16 -4.74 4.78
N GLY A 236 -6.07 -5.45 4.49
CA GLY A 236 -5.86 -6.14 3.22
C GLY A 236 -6.30 -7.61 3.26
N THR A 237 -6.18 -8.29 2.12
CA THR A 237 -6.66 -9.67 1.96
C THR A 237 -5.93 -10.68 2.84
N PHE A 238 -4.69 -10.41 3.25
CA PHE A 238 -3.95 -11.29 4.15
C PHE A 238 -4.63 -11.44 5.52
N LEU A 239 -5.28 -10.40 6.03
CA LEU A 239 -5.91 -10.45 7.36
C LEU A 239 -7.14 -11.36 7.42
N THR A 240 -7.61 -11.90 6.29
CA THR A 240 -8.67 -12.93 6.28
C THR A 240 -8.24 -14.20 7.02
N GLU A 241 -6.95 -14.52 7.04
CA GLU A 241 -6.40 -15.62 7.84
C GLU A 241 -6.68 -15.45 9.36
N PHE A 242 -6.93 -14.22 9.79
CA PHE A 242 -7.23 -13.83 11.17
C PHE A 242 -8.69 -13.43 11.39
N SER A 243 -9.57 -13.80 10.46
CA SER A 243 -11.00 -13.44 10.52
C SER A 243 -11.26 -11.92 10.49
N ILE A 244 -10.34 -11.15 9.91
CA ILE A 244 -10.50 -9.73 9.60
C ILE A 244 -10.67 -9.62 8.09
N TYR A 245 -11.84 -9.15 7.65
CA TYR A 245 -12.13 -9.05 6.23
C TYR A 245 -11.56 -7.80 5.61
N PRO A 246 -11.05 -7.88 4.37
CA PRO A 246 -10.49 -6.73 3.69
C PRO A 246 -11.59 -5.75 3.32
N THR A 247 -11.25 -4.47 3.28
CA THR A 247 -12.19 -3.41 2.94
C THR A 247 -12.22 -3.17 1.44
N PRO A 248 -13.37 -3.41 0.80
CA PRO A 248 -13.55 -3.07 -0.60
C PRO A 248 -13.58 -1.55 -0.77
N HIS A 249 -12.92 -1.08 -1.82
CA HIS A 249 -12.85 0.35 -2.08
C HIS A 249 -12.82 0.67 -3.58
N ILE A 250 -13.20 1.90 -3.88
CA ILE A 250 -13.15 2.51 -5.21
C ILE A 250 -12.59 3.93 -5.10
N VAL A 251 -12.07 4.44 -6.20
CA VAL A 251 -11.76 5.87 -6.34
C VAL A 251 -12.80 6.47 -7.27
N ALA A 252 -13.52 7.48 -6.77
CA ALA A 252 -14.58 8.14 -7.49
C ALA A 252 -14.07 8.83 -8.76
N GLN A 253 -14.96 9.01 -9.72
CA GLN A 253 -14.69 9.84 -10.91
C GLN A 253 -14.38 11.29 -10.54
N SER A 254 -13.59 11.99 -11.35
CA SER A 254 -13.30 13.41 -11.19
C SER A 254 -12.91 14.04 -12.52
N SER A 255 -13.34 15.26 -12.74
CA SER A 255 -12.89 16.08 -13.87
C SER A 255 -11.54 16.77 -13.63
N LYS A 256 -10.94 16.59 -12.43
CA LYS A 256 -9.68 17.23 -12.04
C LYS A 256 -8.58 16.19 -11.82
N THR A 257 -7.35 16.58 -12.06
CA THR A 257 -6.17 15.83 -11.61
C THR A 257 -6.11 15.81 -10.08
N ARG A 258 -5.79 14.66 -9.52
CA ARG A 258 -5.67 14.43 -8.08
C ARG A 258 -4.45 13.59 -7.78
N TYR A 259 -3.95 13.71 -6.55
CA TYR A 259 -2.83 12.91 -6.08
C TYR A 259 -3.24 12.13 -4.85
N ALA A 260 -2.60 10.99 -4.65
CA ALA A 260 -2.70 10.22 -3.43
C ALA A 260 -1.39 9.50 -3.14
N THR A 261 -1.15 9.25 -1.86
CA THR A 261 -0.01 8.48 -1.37
C THR A 261 -0.48 7.39 -0.43
N ILE A 262 -0.08 6.16 -0.73
CA ILE A 262 -0.48 4.97 0.02
C ILE A 262 0.78 4.20 0.42
N ALA A 263 0.85 3.77 1.68
CA ALA A 263 1.84 2.81 2.14
C ALA A 263 1.19 1.45 2.35
N PHE A 264 1.70 0.44 1.67
CA PHE A 264 1.24 -0.94 1.75
C PHE A 264 2.13 -1.74 2.69
N ALA A 265 1.53 -2.38 3.68
CA ALA A 265 2.18 -3.38 4.51
C ALA A 265 2.25 -4.70 3.74
N MET A 266 3.44 -5.07 3.31
CA MET A 266 3.66 -6.28 2.51
C MET A 266 4.20 -7.39 3.40
N ARG A 267 3.58 -8.58 3.36
CA ARG A 267 4.16 -9.76 4.03
C ARG A 267 5.37 -10.24 3.24
N PRO A 268 6.54 -10.40 3.88
CA PRO A 268 7.68 -11.04 3.24
C PRO A 268 7.32 -12.45 2.76
N ASN A 269 7.67 -12.77 1.51
CA ASN A 269 7.43 -14.08 0.88
C ASN A 269 5.96 -14.55 0.82
N TYR A 270 5.00 -13.64 1.03
CA TYR A 270 3.60 -13.98 0.88
C TYR A 270 3.20 -14.08 -0.58
N THR A 271 2.64 -15.23 -0.93
CA THR A 271 2.02 -15.49 -2.24
C THR A 271 0.52 -15.57 -2.02
N PRO A 272 -0.28 -14.57 -2.47
CA PRO A 272 -1.72 -14.71 -2.43
C PRO A 272 -2.14 -15.97 -3.17
N GLN A 273 -2.81 -16.89 -2.48
CA GLN A 273 -3.36 -18.07 -3.14
C GLN A 273 -4.60 -17.65 -3.92
N LYS A 274 -4.77 -18.19 -5.13
CA LYS A 274 -5.99 -17.93 -5.92
C LYS A 274 -7.27 -18.28 -5.17
N THR A 275 -7.19 -19.23 -4.25
CA THR A 275 -8.30 -19.65 -3.38
C THR A 275 -8.74 -18.60 -2.38
N GLU A 276 -7.86 -17.69 -1.97
CA GLU A 276 -8.18 -16.62 -1.00
C GLU A 276 -9.13 -15.58 -1.62
N PHE A 277 -8.93 -15.27 -2.90
CA PHE A 277 -9.82 -14.36 -3.63
C PHE A 277 -11.17 -14.99 -3.98
N SER A 278 -11.24 -16.32 -4.10
CA SER A 278 -12.50 -17.03 -4.43
C SER A 278 -13.46 -17.10 -3.24
N SER A 279 -12.97 -16.90 -2.00
CA SER A 279 -13.79 -16.87 -0.79
C SER A 279 -14.31 -15.46 -0.46
N LEU A 280 -13.80 -14.42 -1.11
CA LEU A 280 -14.28 -13.06 -0.93
C LEU A 280 -15.53 -12.79 -1.77
N PRO A 281 -16.44 -11.94 -1.30
CA PRO A 281 -17.63 -11.58 -2.04
C PRO A 281 -17.29 -11.06 -3.44
N SER A 282 -17.98 -11.58 -4.44
CA SER A 282 -17.92 -11.03 -5.79
C SER A 282 -18.68 -9.72 -5.85
N PHE A 283 -18.14 -8.74 -6.55
CA PHE A 283 -18.84 -7.51 -6.84
C PHE A 283 -19.97 -7.81 -7.86
N GLN A 284 -21.21 -7.56 -7.47
CA GLN A 284 -22.35 -7.63 -8.37
C GLN A 284 -22.45 -6.31 -9.14
N ARG A 285 -22.48 -6.43 -10.47
CA ARG A 285 -22.63 -5.27 -11.39
C ARG A 285 -24.07 -4.80 -11.43
#